data_67e57b6a75e51e8e05120eb7cc26fbfc
#
_entry.id   67e57b6a75e51e8e05120eb7cc26fbfc
#
_cell.length_a   1.000
_cell.length_b   1.000
_cell.length_c   1.000
_cell.angle_alpha   90.00
_cell.angle_beta   90.00
_cell.angle_gamma   90.00
#
_symmetry.space_group_name_H-M   'P 1'
#
loop_
_entity.id
_entity.type
_entity.pdbx_description
1 polymer ?
#
loop_
_entity_poly.entity_id
_entity_poly.type
_entity_poly.pdbx_seq_one_letter_code
_entity_poly.pdbx_strand_id
1 'polypeptide(L)'
;FTLLIGAGHSTYPQILKTQKALKQTSNLLSVAILKPSFNANAFDLICAPEHDYPSTKKPNNVHAFKGSLATTSLIEPTPNKGIIGLGGSSKHYEFDDELVSKQIEYVLTTHPHHHFHIYNSRRTPSALSQAIKDMTEEFQNFTFIDFESPEAKSFQEDLQTSELKFVTPDSSNLVFEALSCKGKTYVMQIERLVRSKKSGSTKIRNAINALVANHQVGTLTINTPTQGLKVHAMEHPVAGLEPLAEVEKTAYVIQGLINNKI
;
A
#
# COMPACT_ATOMS: atom_id res chain seq x y z
N PHE A 1 23.01 26.24 5.36
CA PHE A 1 22.27 25.06 5.85
C PHE A 1 22.27 23.95 4.82
N THR A 2 22.57 22.73 5.25
CA THR A 2 22.62 21.53 4.39
C THR A 2 21.63 20.47 4.90
N LEU A 3 20.74 19.99 4.04
CA LEU A 3 19.80 18.91 4.32
C LEU A 3 20.24 17.65 3.56
N LEU A 4 20.48 16.56 4.30
CA LEU A 4 20.79 15.24 3.75
C LEU A 4 19.60 14.32 4.00
N ILE A 5 18.93 13.87 2.95
CA ILE A 5 17.82 12.91 3.02
C ILE A 5 18.20 11.67 2.23
N GLY A 6 17.93 10.49 2.79
CA GLY A 6 18.09 9.23 2.07
C GLY A 6 17.09 8.18 2.51
N ALA A 7 16.67 7.36 1.56
CA ALA A 7 15.70 6.29 1.76
C ALA A 7 16.37 4.92 1.62
N GLY A 8 16.22 4.10 2.66
CA GLY A 8 16.70 2.72 2.68
C GLY A 8 18.18 2.56 3.00
N HIS A 9 18.57 1.33 3.37
CA HIS A 9 19.86 1.01 3.94
C HIS A 9 21.06 1.35 3.05
N SER A 10 20.93 1.30 1.73
CA SER A 10 22.00 1.59 0.78
C SER A 10 22.44 3.05 0.80
N THR A 11 21.57 3.99 1.21
CA THR A 11 21.88 5.43 1.23
C THR A 11 22.51 5.89 2.55
N TYR A 12 22.28 5.18 3.65
CA TYR A 12 22.67 5.61 4.99
C TYR A 12 24.19 5.76 5.20
N PRO A 13 25.04 4.82 4.72
CA PRO A 13 26.49 4.99 4.87
C PRO A 13 27.02 6.27 4.24
N GLN A 14 26.47 6.65 3.07
CA GLN A 14 26.87 7.88 2.38
C GLN A 14 26.41 9.14 3.14
N ILE A 15 25.18 9.14 3.67
CA ILE A 15 24.68 10.24 4.51
C ILE A 15 25.59 10.44 5.72
N LEU A 16 25.91 9.38 6.46
CA LEU A 16 26.74 9.46 7.66
C LEU A 16 28.18 9.89 7.35
N LYS A 17 28.74 9.45 6.24
CA LYS A 17 30.06 9.89 5.77
C LYS A 17 30.06 11.38 5.46
N THR A 18 29.06 11.86 4.72
CA THR A 18 28.91 13.28 4.37
C THR A 18 28.63 14.13 5.61
N GLN A 19 27.78 13.66 6.52
CA GLN A 19 27.51 14.31 7.81
C GLN A 19 28.81 14.51 8.61
N LYS A 20 29.64 13.48 8.69
CA LYS A 20 30.94 13.56 9.40
C LYS A 20 31.87 14.56 8.75
N ALA A 21 31.94 14.61 7.43
CA ALA A 21 32.80 15.53 6.69
C ALA A 21 32.36 17.00 6.83
N LEU A 22 31.05 17.27 6.86
CA LEU A 22 30.49 18.64 6.89
C LEU A 22 30.21 19.16 8.30
N LYS A 23 30.33 18.34 9.35
CA LYS A 23 29.95 18.69 10.72
C LYS A 23 30.63 19.95 11.28
N GLN A 24 31.80 20.31 10.77
CA GLN A 24 32.55 21.49 11.20
C GLN A 24 32.31 22.74 10.33
N THR A 25 31.66 22.59 9.17
CA THR A 25 31.60 23.65 8.15
C THR A 25 30.18 24.15 7.85
N SER A 26 29.16 23.42 8.29
CA SER A 26 27.78 23.80 7.97
C SER A 26 26.78 23.38 9.06
N ASN A 27 25.71 24.17 9.16
CA ASN A 27 24.50 23.77 9.88
C ASN A 27 23.82 22.66 9.06
N LEU A 28 23.82 21.42 9.58
CA LEU A 28 23.41 20.23 8.83
C LEU A 28 22.28 19.51 9.54
N LEU A 29 21.32 19.01 8.76
CA LEU A 29 20.25 18.09 9.18
C LEU A 29 20.33 16.80 8.36
N SER A 30 20.38 15.66 9.04
CA SER A 30 20.37 14.33 8.43
C SER A 30 19.06 13.61 8.70
N VAL A 31 18.39 13.17 7.64
CA VAL A 31 17.09 12.50 7.68
C VAL A 31 17.18 11.13 7.03
N ALA A 32 16.83 10.09 7.78
CA ALA A 32 16.67 8.74 7.25
C ALA A 32 15.18 8.47 6.98
N ILE A 33 14.86 8.07 5.77
CA ILE A 33 13.53 7.53 5.41
C ILE A 33 13.62 6.01 5.48
N LEU A 34 12.73 5.39 6.25
CA LEU A 34 12.71 4.01 6.73
C LEU A 34 13.65 3.78 7.92
N LYS A 35 13.32 2.73 8.69
CA LYS A 35 14.06 2.37 9.90
C LYS A 35 15.47 1.88 9.57
N PRO A 36 16.55 2.52 10.09
CA PRO A 36 17.89 1.99 9.98
C PRO A 36 18.07 0.70 10.82
N SER A 37 18.94 -0.20 10.37
CA SER A 37 19.29 -1.44 11.10
C SER A 37 20.32 -1.23 12.22
N PHE A 38 20.83 -0.02 12.38
CA PHE A 38 21.83 0.36 13.37
C PHE A 38 21.34 1.53 14.24
N ASN A 39 22.22 2.11 15.05
CA ASN A 39 21.85 3.11 16.06
C ASN A 39 21.02 4.26 15.48
N ALA A 40 19.81 4.42 16.01
CA ALA A 40 18.88 5.48 15.63
C ALA A 40 19.43 6.90 15.88
N ASN A 41 20.30 7.07 16.88
CA ASN A 41 20.89 8.37 17.21
C ASN A 41 21.93 8.85 16.16
N ALA A 42 22.22 8.05 15.14
CA ALA A 42 23.11 8.44 14.04
C ALA A 42 22.50 9.51 13.13
N PHE A 43 21.17 9.69 13.16
CA PHE A 43 20.45 10.66 12.36
C PHE A 43 19.76 11.71 13.25
N ASP A 44 19.60 12.91 12.75
CA ASP A 44 18.81 13.94 13.44
C ASP A 44 17.31 13.60 13.44
N LEU A 45 16.81 13.00 12.35
CA LEU A 45 15.45 12.51 12.23
C LEU A 45 15.40 11.17 11.49
N ILE A 46 14.51 10.30 11.94
CA ILE A 46 14.14 9.08 11.22
C ILE A 46 12.64 9.16 10.93
N CYS A 47 12.25 9.08 9.68
CA CYS A 47 10.86 8.94 9.25
C CYS A 47 10.62 7.49 8.85
N ALA A 48 9.81 6.75 9.61
CA ALA A 48 9.61 5.33 9.37
C ALA A 48 8.16 4.89 9.63
N PRO A 49 7.71 3.78 9.01
CA PRO A 49 6.38 3.26 9.26
C PRO A 49 6.14 2.94 10.76
N GLU A 50 4.94 3.22 11.24
CA GLU A 50 4.54 2.96 12.65
C GLU A 50 4.78 1.50 13.05
N HIS A 51 4.55 0.55 12.15
CA HIS A 51 4.74 -0.88 12.42
C HIS A 51 6.21 -1.27 12.65
N ASP A 52 7.17 -0.41 12.32
CA ASP A 52 8.60 -0.63 12.62
C ASP A 52 9.02 -0.13 14.00
N TYR A 53 8.26 0.76 14.59
CA TYR A 53 8.51 1.32 15.91
C TYR A 53 7.28 1.19 16.82
N PRO A 54 7.14 0.08 17.57
CA PRO A 54 6.11 -0.01 18.61
C PRO A 54 6.17 1.21 19.54
N SER A 55 5.02 1.76 19.90
CA SER A 55 4.89 3.02 20.65
C SER A 55 5.73 3.08 21.93
N THR A 56 5.92 1.94 22.61
CA THR A 56 6.69 1.79 23.85
C THR A 56 8.21 1.86 23.68
N LYS A 57 8.72 1.82 22.44
CA LYS A 57 10.17 1.77 22.15
C LYS A 57 10.59 2.74 21.04
N LYS A 58 9.80 3.77 20.79
CA LYS A 58 10.10 4.77 19.76
C LYS A 58 11.12 5.79 20.29
N PRO A 59 12.30 5.94 19.66
CA PRO A 59 13.25 7.02 19.99
C PRO A 59 12.64 8.41 19.74
N ASN A 60 13.12 9.43 20.45
CA ASN A 60 12.58 10.79 20.35
C ASN A 60 12.78 11.43 18.96
N ASN A 61 13.81 11.00 18.23
CA ASN A 61 14.10 11.47 16.88
C ASN A 61 13.38 10.65 15.78
N VAL A 62 12.30 9.94 16.12
CA VAL A 62 11.52 9.17 15.14
C VAL A 62 10.15 9.81 14.91
N HIS A 63 9.92 10.25 13.69
CA HIS A 63 8.59 10.52 13.16
C HIS A 63 8.02 9.24 12.55
N ALA A 64 6.92 8.75 13.10
CA ALA A 64 6.24 7.56 12.61
C ALA A 64 5.08 7.96 11.69
N PHE A 65 5.02 7.34 10.51
CA PHE A 65 3.95 7.55 9.53
C PHE A 65 3.16 6.24 9.30
N LYS A 66 1.93 6.36 8.82
CA LYS A 66 1.08 5.20 8.52
C LYS A 66 1.50 4.56 7.20
N GLY A 67 1.90 3.31 7.25
CA GLY A 67 2.16 2.45 6.09
C GLY A 67 3.30 2.87 5.19
N SER A 68 3.05 3.72 4.19
CA SER A 68 4.04 4.18 3.22
C SER A 68 3.90 5.68 2.92
N LEU A 69 4.99 6.29 2.45
CA LEU A 69 4.98 7.66 1.93
C LEU A 69 4.51 7.62 0.47
N ALA A 70 3.21 7.65 0.28
CA ALA A 70 2.57 7.71 -1.02
C ALA A 70 2.08 9.15 -1.31
N THR A 71 2.08 9.53 -2.56
CA THR A 71 1.56 10.84 -2.99
C THR A 71 0.07 10.92 -2.72
N THR A 72 -0.34 11.95 -1.98
CA THR A 72 -1.75 12.21 -1.70
C THR A 72 -2.45 12.77 -2.93
N SER A 73 -3.62 12.23 -3.24
CA SER A 73 -4.48 12.76 -4.31
C SER A 73 -5.84 13.15 -3.75
N LEU A 74 -6.22 14.41 -3.97
CA LEU A 74 -7.53 14.95 -3.63
C LEU A 74 -8.46 15.03 -4.85
N ILE A 75 -8.08 14.39 -5.96
CA ILE A 75 -8.92 14.30 -7.17
C ILE A 75 -10.22 13.59 -6.82
N GLU A 76 -11.34 14.17 -7.22
CA GLU A 76 -12.65 13.54 -7.04
C GLU A 76 -12.74 12.30 -7.93
N PRO A 77 -13.18 11.17 -7.39
CA PRO A 77 -13.31 9.95 -8.16
C PRO A 77 -14.31 10.10 -9.31
N THR A 78 -14.01 9.51 -10.42
CA THR A 78 -14.95 9.39 -11.53
C THR A 78 -16.05 8.40 -11.16
N PRO A 79 -17.34 8.77 -11.22
CA PRO A 79 -18.44 7.85 -10.92
C PRO A 79 -18.38 6.59 -11.78
N ASN A 80 -18.69 5.46 -11.18
CA ASN A 80 -18.70 4.14 -11.82
C ASN A 80 -17.35 3.68 -12.40
N LYS A 81 -16.25 4.31 -12.01
CA LYS A 81 -14.90 3.84 -12.32
C LYS A 81 -14.34 3.00 -11.18
N GLY A 82 -13.81 1.83 -11.49
CA GLY A 82 -13.17 0.95 -10.54
C GLY A 82 -11.77 0.54 -10.96
N ILE A 83 -10.94 0.15 -10.00
CA ILE A 83 -9.63 -0.46 -10.25
C ILE A 83 -9.48 -1.72 -9.39
N ILE A 84 -8.88 -2.76 -9.97
CA ILE A 84 -8.44 -3.95 -9.25
C ILE A 84 -6.93 -4.09 -9.46
N GLY A 85 -6.15 -3.92 -8.40
CA GLY A 85 -4.69 -4.04 -8.43
C GLY A 85 -4.22 -5.36 -7.83
N LEU A 86 -3.60 -6.21 -8.64
CA LEU A 86 -3.16 -7.54 -8.25
C LEU A 86 -1.65 -7.58 -8.03
N GLY A 87 -1.25 -8.01 -6.86
CA GLY A 87 0.12 -8.41 -6.56
C GLY A 87 0.38 -9.86 -6.97
N GLY A 88 0.98 -10.64 -6.09
CA GLY A 88 1.25 -12.05 -6.33
C GLY A 88 2.02 -12.70 -5.19
N SER A 89 2.45 -13.94 -5.40
CA SER A 89 3.19 -14.71 -4.43
C SER A 89 4.45 -14.00 -3.95
N SER A 90 4.72 -14.09 -2.66
CA SER A 90 5.89 -13.52 -2.04
C SER A 90 6.44 -14.44 -0.93
N LYS A 91 7.60 -14.11 -0.37
CA LYS A 91 8.13 -14.82 0.81
C LYS A 91 7.26 -14.66 2.07
N HIS A 92 6.26 -13.77 2.05
CA HIS A 92 5.41 -13.44 3.19
C HIS A 92 3.97 -13.90 3.02
N TYR A 93 3.52 -14.10 1.77
CA TYR A 93 2.16 -14.46 1.42
C TYR A 93 2.16 -15.60 0.41
N GLU A 94 1.32 -16.59 0.65
CA GLU A 94 0.83 -17.49 -0.38
C GLU A 94 -0.25 -16.76 -1.18
N PHE A 95 -0.43 -17.14 -2.43
CA PHE A 95 -1.39 -16.50 -3.31
C PHE A 95 -2.28 -17.57 -3.92
N ASP A 96 -3.55 -17.56 -3.55
CA ASP A 96 -4.54 -18.52 -4.02
C ASP A 96 -5.32 -17.93 -5.20
N ASP A 97 -5.01 -18.42 -6.39
CA ASP A 97 -5.56 -17.92 -7.66
C ASP A 97 -7.09 -18.07 -7.73
N GLU A 98 -7.64 -19.21 -7.27
CA GLU A 98 -9.08 -19.44 -7.27
C GLU A 98 -9.80 -18.49 -6.33
N LEU A 99 -9.22 -18.24 -5.14
CA LEU A 99 -9.76 -17.33 -4.15
C LEU A 99 -9.83 -15.89 -4.69
N VAL A 100 -8.78 -15.44 -5.36
CA VAL A 100 -8.73 -14.09 -5.96
C VAL A 100 -9.69 -13.99 -7.13
N SER A 101 -9.70 -15.00 -8.01
CA SER A 101 -10.61 -15.08 -9.16
C SER A 101 -12.09 -14.96 -8.74
N LYS A 102 -12.50 -15.71 -7.70
CA LYS A 102 -13.88 -15.66 -7.18
C LYS A 102 -14.25 -14.30 -6.58
N GLN A 103 -13.31 -13.57 -6.01
CA GLN A 103 -13.54 -12.21 -5.55
C GLN A 103 -13.72 -11.24 -6.73
N ILE A 104 -12.93 -11.39 -7.79
CA ILE A 104 -13.10 -10.60 -9.01
C ILE A 104 -14.47 -10.85 -9.65
N GLU A 105 -14.86 -12.11 -9.84
CA GLU A 105 -16.20 -12.47 -10.36
C GLU A 105 -17.31 -11.82 -9.53
N TYR A 106 -17.21 -11.88 -8.19
CA TYR A 106 -18.19 -11.26 -7.30
C TYR A 106 -18.27 -9.74 -7.46
N VAL A 107 -17.12 -9.07 -7.55
CA VAL A 107 -17.06 -7.61 -7.74
C VAL A 107 -17.69 -7.21 -9.07
N LEU A 108 -17.35 -7.89 -10.16
CA LEU A 108 -17.92 -7.63 -11.49
C LEU A 108 -19.42 -7.86 -11.53
N THR A 109 -19.91 -8.94 -10.90
CA THR A 109 -21.34 -9.28 -10.82
C THR A 109 -22.13 -8.27 -10.00
N THR A 110 -21.60 -7.83 -8.86
CA THR A 110 -22.32 -6.95 -7.93
C THR A 110 -22.25 -5.47 -8.30
N HIS A 111 -21.35 -5.10 -9.21
CA HIS A 111 -21.17 -3.72 -9.69
C HIS A 111 -21.32 -3.61 -11.22
N PRO A 112 -22.47 -4.00 -11.81
CA PRO A 112 -22.63 -4.09 -13.28
C PRO A 112 -22.54 -2.72 -13.98
N HIS A 113 -22.71 -1.62 -13.25
CA HIS A 113 -22.62 -0.26 -13.78
C HIS A 113 -21.21 0.35 -13.67
N HIS A 114 -20.29 -0.29 -12.93
CA HIS A 114 -18.90 0.14 -12.86
C HIS A 114 -18.10 -0.51 -13.98
N HIS A 115 -17.14 0.23 -14.53
CA HIS A 115 -16.11 -0.34 -15.39
C HIS A 115 -14.80 -0.44 -14.60
N PHE A 116 -14.26 -1.66 -14.51
CA PHE A 116 -13.04 -1.94 -13.77
C PHE A 116 -11.82 -2.08 -14.69
N HIS A 117 -10.75 -1.37 -14.39
CA HIS A 117 -9.44 -1.68 -14.92
C HIS A 117 -8.74 -2.68 -13.98
N ILE A 118 -8.41 -3.87 -14.48
CA ILE A 118 -7.77 -4.94 -13.70
C ILE A 118 -6.30 -5.01 -14.12
N TYR A 119 -5.42 -4.67 -13.19
CA TYR A 119 -3.97 -4.67 -13.39
C TYR A 119 -3.33 -5.88 -12.72
N ASN A 120 -2.54 -6.62 -13.47
CA ASN A 120 -1.62 -7.60 -12.89
C ASN A 120 -0.25 -6.96 -12.58
N SER A 121 0.66 -7.77 -12.02
CA SER A 121 2.05 -7.40 -11.74
C SER A 121 2.99 -8.52 -12.17
N ARG A 122 4.28 -8.26 -12.18
CA ARG A 122 5.32 -9.27 -12.44
C ARG A 122 5.26 -10.50 -11.53
N ARG A 123 4.59 -10.40 -10.37
CA ARG A 123 4.45 -11.48 -9.40
C ARG A 123 3.12 -12.19 -9.48
N THR A 124 2.17 -11.66 -10.24
CA THR A 124 0.85 -12.28 -10.43
C THR A 124 1.02 -13.59 -11.21
N PRO A 125 0.47 -14.70 -10.72
CA PRO A 125 0.54 -15.98 -11.42
C PRO A 125 -0.05 -15.88 -12.82
N SER A 126 0.62 -16.48 -13.79
CA SER A 126 0.15 -16.49 -15.20
C SER A 126 -1.20 -17.19 -15.35
N ALA A 127 -1.46 -18.22 -14.54
CA ALA A 127 -2.74 -18.92 -14.53
C ALA A 127 -3.90 -17.98 -14.12
N LEU A 128 -3.70 -17.13 -13.10
CA LEU A 128 -4.71 -16.14 -12.71
C LEU A 128 -4.88 -15.09 -13.81
N SER A 129 -3.79 -14.58 -14.40
CA SER A 129 -3.87 -13.62 -15.51
C SER A 129 -4.66 -14.17 -16.69
N GLN A 130 -4.47 -15.46 -17.00
CA GLN A 130 -5.24 -16.12 -18.06
C GLN A 130 -6.71 -16.30 -17.68
N ALA A 131 -7.00 -16.77 -16.46
CA ALA A 131 -8.37 -16.90 -15.97
C ALA A 131 -9.14 -15.57 -16.02
N ILE A 132 -8.49 -14.45 -15.68
CA ILE A 132 -9.12 -13.12 -15.78
C ILE A 132 -9.40 -12.74 -17.26
N LYS A 133 -8.47 -13.04 -18.17
CA LYS A 133 -8.71 -12.82 -19.62
C LYS A 133 -9.91 -13.63 -20.11
N ASP A 134 -10.03 -14.87 -19.66
CA ASP A 134 -11.15 -15.75 -20.06
C ASP A 134 -12.50 -15.25 -19.53
N MET A 135 -12.52 -14.49 -18.42
CA MET A 135 -13.74 -13.83 -17.92
C MET A 135 -14.35 -12.80 -18.89
N THR A 136 -13.62 -12.33 -19.91
CA THR A 136 -14.17 -11.43 -20.94
C THR A 136 -15.28 -12.06 -21.77
N GLU A 137 -15.41 -13.38 -21.76
CA GLU A 137 -16.54 -14.09 -22.37
C GLU A 137 -17.86 -13.88 -21.61
N GLU A 138 -17.77 -13.67 -20.28
CA GLU A 138 -18.93 -13.54 -19.40
C GLU A 138 -19.19 -12.08 -18.96
N PHE A 139 -18.15 -11.31 -18.72
CA PHE A 139 -18.22 -9.94 -18.18
C PHE A 139 -17.72 -8.92 -19.22
N GLN A 140 -18.52 -7.86 -19.43
CA GLN A 140 -18.19 -6.75 -20.34
C GLN A 140 -17.79 -5.47 -19.59
N ASN A 141 -17.84 -5.50 -18.26
CA ASN A 141 -17.63 -4.33 -17.40
C ASN A 141 -16.22 -4.25 -16.82
N PHE A 142 -15.22 -4.82 -17.52
CA PHE A 142 -13.81 -4.65 -17.16
C PHE A 142 -12.89 -4.63 -18.38
N THR A 143 -11.67 -4.11 -18.15
CA THR A 143 -10.54 -4.19 -19.08
C THR A 143 -9.35 -4.76 -18.32
N PHE A 144 -8.78 -5.87 -18.82
CA PHE A 144 -7.55 -6.42 -18.25
C PHE A 144 -6.33 -5.72 -18.86
N ILE A 145 -5.44 -5.22 -18.00
CA ILE A 145 -4.23 -4.48 -18.38
C ILE A 145 -3.02 -5.24 -17.85
N ASP A 146 -2.25 -5.80 -18.77
CA ASP A 146 -1.02 -6.52 -18.44
C ASP A 146 0.08 -5.54 -18.05
N PHE A 147 0.90 -5.88 -17.05
CA PHE A 147 1.99 -5.03 -16.55
C PHE A 147 3.06 -4.72 -17.62
N GLU A 148 3.16 -5.55 -18.67
CA GLU A 148 4.08 -5.34 -19.79
C GLU A 148 3.48 -4.45 -20.88
N SER A 149 2.18 -4.18 -20.83
CA SER A 149 1.52 -3.36 -21.85
C SER A 149 1.82 -1.86 -21.64
N PRO A 150 1.77 -1.06 -22.72
CA PRO A 150 1.93 0.40 -22.62
C PRO A 150 0.90 1.05 -21.71
N GLU A 151 -0.30 0.49 -21.64
CA GLU A 151 -1.45 0.96 -20.83
C GLU A 151 -1.20 0.81 -19.32
N ALA A 152 -0.26 -0.06 -18.91
CA ALA A 152 0.12 -0.21 -17.50
C ALA A 152 0.65 1.09 -16.88
N LYS A 153 1.09 2.05 -17.68
CA LYS A 153 1.52 3.39 -17.22
C LYS A 153 0.37 4.20 -16.62
N SER A 154 -0.89 3.90 -16.99
CA SER A 154 -2.08 4.59 -16.47
C SER A 154 -2.48 4.15 -15.07
N PHE A 155 -1.80 3.15 -14.48
CA PHE A 155 -2.13 2.58 -13.17
C PHE A 155 -2.29 3.65 -12.07
N GLN A 156 -1.36 4.62 -11.98
CA GLN A 156 -1.41 5.67 -10.97
C GLN A 156 -2.58 6.64 -11.18
N GLU A 157 -2.87 6.99 -12.42
CA GLU A 157 -4.01 7.82 -12.77
C GLU A 157 -5.32 7.10 -12.44
N ASP A 158 -5.44 5.83 -12.79
CA ASP A 158 -6.61 5.02 -12.48
C ASP A 158 -6.79 4.84 -10.97
N LEU A 159 -5.71 4.65 -10.22
CA LEU A 159 -5.77 4.57 -8.76
C LEU A 159 -6.29 5.86 -8.13
N GLN A 160 -5.90 7.03 -8.68
CA GLN A 160 -6.30 8.34 -8.20
C GLN A 160 -7.74 8.71 -8.55
N THR A 161 -8.24 8.19 -9.68
CA THR A 161 -9.56 8.57 -10.23
C THR A 161 -10.65 7.52 -10.03
N SER A 162 -10.32 6.35 -9.47
CA SER A 162 -11.32 5.29 -9.23
C SER A 162 -12.14 5.52 -7.98
N GLU A 163 -13.46 5.36 -8.10
CA GLU A 163 -14.42 5.38 -6.99
C GLU A 163 -14.24 4.16 -6.09
N LEU A 164 -14.05 2.97 -6.69
CA LEU A 164 -13.83 1.70 -6.01
C LEU A 164 -12.44 1.16 -6.34
N LYS A 165 -11.68 0.84 -5.30
CA LYS A 165 -10.31 0.32 -5.42
C LYS A 165 -10.19 -0.99 -4.66
N PHE A 166 -9.98 -2.09 -5.38
CA PHE A 166 -9.74 -3.42 -4.81
C PHE A 166 -8.26 -3.76 -4.97
N VAL A 167 -7.59 -4.06 -3.87
CA VAL A 167 -6.13 -4.30 -3.89
C VAL A 167 -5.76 -5.52 -3.06
N THR A 168 -4.71 -6.23 -3.48
CA THR A 168 -4.20 -7.38 -2.74
C THR A 168 -3.18 -6.95 -1.68
N PRO A 169 -3.22 -7.49 -0.45
CA PRO A 169 -2.42 -7.03 0.69
C PRO A 169 -0.94 -7.47 0.67
N ASP A 170 -0.53 -8.31 -0.27
CA ASP A 170 0.86 -8.73 -0.43
C ASP A 170 1.79 -7.57 -0.82
N SER A 171 1.23 -6.54 -1.43
CA SER A 171 1.85 -5.25 -1.65
C SER A 171 1.29 -4.23 -0.67
N SER A 172 1.87 -4.13 0.53
CA SER A 172 1.44 -3.13 1.51
C SER A 172 1.51 -1.71 0.96
N ASN A 173 2.49 -1.39 0.13
CA ASN A 173 2.58 -0.08 -0.51
C ASN A 173 1.33 0.24 -1.33
N LEU A 174 0.85 -0.72 -2.13
CA LEU A 174 -0.35 -0.54 -2.95
C LEU A 174 -1.59 -0.22 -2.09
N VAL A 175 -1.75 -0.90 -0.94
CA VAL A 175 -2.86 -0.61 -0.01
C VAL A 175 -2.79 0.84 0.48
N PHE A 176 -1.61 1.32 0.88
CA PHE A 176 -1.43 2.68 1.38
C PHE A 176 -1.47 3.73 0.27
N GLU A 177 -1.01 3.41 -0.94
CA GLU A 177 -1.19 4.25 -2.14
C GLU A 177 -2.68 4.44 -2.45
N ALA A 178 -3.46 3.35 -2.41
CA ALA A 178 -4.91 3.42 -2.59
C ALA A 178 -5.61 4.26 -1.52
N LEU A 179 -5.16 4.18 -0.25
CA LEU A 179 -5.67 4.98 0.86
C LEU A 179 -5.20 6.45 0.82
N SER A 180 -4.18 6.77 0.05
CA SER A 180 -3.73 8.15 -0.18
C SER A 180 -4.49 8.87 -1.30
N CYS A 181 -5.51 8.21 -1.87
CA CYS A 181 -6.39 8.75 -2.90
C CYS A 181 -7.85 8.69 -2.42
N LYS A 182 -8.69 9.63 -2.88
CA LYS A 182 -10.14 9.58 -2.65
C LYS A 182 -10.76 8.31 -3.24
N GLY A 183 -11.97 7.98 -2.83
CA GLY A 183 -12.69 6.76 -3.18
C GLY A 183 -12.56 5.67 -2.13
N LYS A 184 -13.32 4.60 -2.27
CA LYS A 184 -13.38 3.49 -1.31
C LYS A 184 -12.34 2.43 -1.62
N THR A 185 -11.51 2.10 -0.64
CA THR A 185 -10.47 1.05 -0.77
C THR A 185 -10.93 -0.23 -0.10
N TYR A 186 -10.75 -1.35 -0.79
CA TYR A 186 -11.06 -2.70 -0.32
C TYR A 186 -9.80 -3.56 -0.40
N VAL A 187 -9.56 -4.36 0.64
CA VAL A 187 -8.47 -5.32 0.68
C VAL A 187 -9.00 -6.71 0.37
N MET A 188 -8.49 -7.30 -0.71
CA MET A 188 -8.85 -8.64 -1.14
C MET A 188 -8.15 -9.69 -0.29
N GLN A 189 -8.81 -10.82 -0.05
CA GLN A 189 -8.19 -11.97 0.61
C GLN A 189 -7.38 -12.76 -0.43
N ILE A 190 -6.13 -13.11 -0.09
CA ILE A 190 -5.23 -13.85 -1.00
C ILE A 190 -4.79 -15.22 -0.46
N GLU A 191 -5.16 -15.55 0.77
CA GLU A 191 -4.83 -16.82 1.42
C GLU A 191 -6.08 -17.42 2.07
N ARG A 192 -6.28 -18.74 1.91
CA ARG A 192 -7.39 -19.46 2.57
C ARG A 192 -7.17 -19.65 4.08
N LEU A 193 -5.91 -19.73 4.50
CA LEU A 193 -5.54 -19.96 5.90
C LEU A 193 -4.36 -19.08 6.30
N VAL A 194 -4.49 -18.43 7.46
CA VAL A 194 -3.40 -17.64 8.06
C VAL A 194 -2.38 -18.58 8.71
N ARG A 195 -1.43 -19.12 7.96
CA ARG A 195 -0.35 -19.98 8.46
C ARG A 195 1.05 -19.43 8.21
N SER A 196 1.26 -18.13 8.19
CA SER A 196 2.62 -17.60 8.09
C SER A 196 3.30 -17.55 9.45
N LYS A 197 4.33 -18.37 9.66
CA LYS A 197 5.18 -18.40 10.86
C LYS A 197 6.35 -17.42 10.82
N LYS A 198 6.44 -16.49 9.84
CA LYS A 198 7.60 -15.62 9.66
C LYS A 198 7.37 -14.24 10.26
N SER A 199 8.26 -13.84 11.17
CA SER A 199 8.22 -12.59 11.97
C SER A 199 8.08 -11.29 11.14
N GLY A 200 8.67 -11.21 9.94
CA GLY A 200 8.59 -10.01 9.10
C GLY A 200 7.20 -9.76 8.48
N SER A 201 6.46 -10.84 8.16
CA SER A 201 5.10 -10.72 7.61
C SER A 201 4.08 -10.31 8.68
N THR A 202 4.34 -10.59 9.96
CA THR A 202 3.42 -10.30 11.07
C THR A 202 3.20 -8.79 11.25
N LYS A 203 4.23 -7.96 11.12
CA LYS A 203 4.08 -6.50 11.29
C LYS A 203 3.21 -5.87 10.20
N ILE A 204 3.47 -6.20 8.94
CA ILE A 204 2.70 -5.72 7.79
C ILE A 204 1.27 -6.24 7.88
N ARG A 205 1.10 -7.53 8.17
CA ARG A 205 -0.21 -8.16 8.35
C ARG A 205 -1.00 -7.48 9.48
N ASN A 206 -0.35 -7.18 10.61
CA ASN A 206 -0.99 -6.47 11.71
C ASN A 206 -1.39 -5.04 11.32
N ALA A 207 -0.58 -4.35 10.52
CA ALA A 207 -0.93 -3.03 10.00
C ALA A 207 -2.17 -3.09 9.10
N ILE A 208 -2.24 -4.05 8.18
CA ILE A 208 -3.42 -4.25 7.32
C ILE A 208 -4.65 -4.65 8.17
N ASN A 209 -4.49 -5.60 9.11
CA ASN A 209 -5.57 -6.01 10.01
C ASN A 209 -6.10 -4.84 10.85
N ALA A 210 -5.23 -3.91 11.26
CA ALA A 210 -5.65 -2.70 11.95
C ALA A 210 -6.49 -1.77 11.07
N LEU A 211 -6.18 -1.65 9.76
CA LEU A 211 -7.00 -0.91 8.82
C LEU A 211 -8.40 -1.53 8.69
N VAL A 212 -8.48 -2.86 8.62
CA VAL A 212 -9.75 -3.61 8.57
C VAL A 212 -10.54 -3.41 9.86
N ALA A 213 -9.91 -3.64 11.03
CA ALA A 213 -10.56 -3.50 12.33
C ALA A 213 -11.09 -2.08 12.61
N ASN A 214 -10.45 -1.06 12.04
CA ASN A 214 -10.87 0.34 12.14
C ASN A 214 -11.79 0.78 10.98
N HIS A 215 -12.25 -0.15 10.14
CA HIS A 215 -13.06 0.12 8.95
C HIS A 215 -12.48 1.20 8.01
N GLN A 216 -11.16 1.34 7.97
CA GLN A 216 -10.47 2.24 7.03
C GLN A 216 -10.41 1.65 5.61
N VAL A 217 -10.53 0.33 5.51
CA VAL A 217 -10.69 -0.42 4.26
C VAL A 217 -11.89 -1.34 4.37
N GLY A 218 -12.53 -1.61 3.24
CA GLY A 218 -13.54 -2.65 3.13
C GLY A 218 -12.92 -4.03 2.90
N THR A 219 -13.73 -5.08 3.04
CA THR A 219 -13.34 -6.47 2.83
C THR A 219 -14.44 -7.25 2.13
N LEU A 220 -14.06 -8.40 1.54
CA LEU A 220 -15.01 -9.36 1.00
C LEU A 220 -15.11 -10.56 1.94
N THR A 221 -16.32 -10.93 2.32
CA THR A 221 -16.58 -12.09 3.18
C THR A 221 -16.68 -13.35 2.34
N ILE A 222 -15.79 -14.30 2.64
CA ILE A 222 -15.66 -15.54 1.89
C ILE A 222 -15.98 -16.70 2.80
N ASN A 223 -16.95 -17.51 2.41
CA ASN A 223 -17.19 -18.82 3.03
C ASN A 223 -16.51 -19.89 2.19
N THR A 224 -15.98 -20.89 2.88
CA THR A 224 -15.52 -22.14 2.30
C THR A 224 -16.52 -23.26 2.67
N PRO A 225 -17.71 -23.28 2.05
CA PRO A 225 -18.61 -24.41 2.24
C PRO A 225 -17.98 -25.67 1.64
N THR A 226 -18.43 -26.82 2.08
CA THR A 226 -18.00 -28.12 1.55
C THR A 226 -18.17 -28.28 0.04
N GLN A 227 -18.85 -27.34 -0.61
CA GLN A 227 -19.17 -27.32 -2.05
C GLN A 227 -18.39 -26.28 -2.87
N GLY A 228 -17.35 -25.62 -2.30
CA GLY A 228 -16.48 -24.69 -3.00
C GLY A 228 -16.42 -23.28 -2.39
N LEU A 229 -15.54 -22.46 -2.94
CA LEU A 229 -15.37 -21.06 -2.51
C LEU A 229 -16.53 -20.19 -2.99
N LYS A 230 -17.11 -19.43 -2.09
CA LYS A 230 -18.16 -18.46 -2.42
C LYS A 230 -17.95 -17.15 -1.65
N VAL A 231 -17.91 -16.05 -2.39
CA VAL A 231 -18.02 -14.70 -1.82
C VAL A 231 -19.50 -14.37 -1.71
N HIS A 232 -19.95 -13.86 -0.56
CA HIS A 232 -21.38 -13.59 -0.36
C HIS A 232 -21.68 -12.24 0.29
N ALA A 233 -20.69 -11.51 0.74
CA ALA A 233 -20.89 -10.19 1.28
C ALA A 233 -19.64 -9.32 1.05
N MET A 234 -19.85 -8.02 1.05
CA MET A 234 -18.82 -7.01 1.06
C MET A 234 -19.07 -6.06 2.22
N GLU A 235 -18.06 -5.88 3.07
CA GLU A 235 -18.06 -4.88 4.13
C GLU A 235 -17.43 -3.60 3.58
N HIS A 236 -18.13 -2.47 3.75
CA HIS A 236 -17.67 -1.19 3.24
C HIS A 236 -16.77 -0.47 4.27
N PRO A 237 -15.81 0.35 3.81
CA PRO A 237 -15.10 1.25 4.69
C PRO A 237 -16.06 2.31 5.24
N VAL A 238 -15.69 2.96 6.34
CA VAL A 238 -16.41 4.12 6.89
C VAL A 238 -16.53 5.20 5.82
N ALA A 239 -17.69 5.83 5.74
CA ALA A 239 -17.92 6.94 4.81
C ALA A 239 -17.15 8.20 5.22
N GLY A 240 -16.73 9.00 4.25
CA GLY A 240 -16.09 10.30 4.49
C GLY A 240 -14.65 10.21 5.00
N LEU A 241 -13.96 9.10 4.75
CA LEU A 241 -12.55 9.00 5.05
C LEU A 241 -11.74 9.92 4.13
N GLU A 242 -10.91 10.77 4.74
CA GLU A 242 -9.95 11.58 4.00
C GLU A 242 -8.74 10.73 3.59
N PRO A 243 -8.13 11.02 2.44
CA PRO A 243 -6.90 10.36 2.01
C PRO A 243 -5.78 10.50 3.05
N LEU A 244 -4.95 9.47 3.15
CA LEU A 244 -3.74 9.54 3.97
C LEU A 244 -2.77 10.57 3.38
N ALA A 245 -2.37 11.54 4.18
CA ALA A 245 -1.46 12.61 3.79
C ALA A 245 -0.10 12.47 4.50
N GLU A 246 0.51 11.28 4.41
CA GLU A 246 1.72 10.96 5.18
C GLU A 246 2.98 11.63 4.63
N VAL A 247 3.02 11.93 3.32
CA VAL A 247 4.12 12.70 2.71
C VAL A 247 4.07 14.14 3.23
N GLU A 248 2.91 14.78 3.22
CA GLU A 248 2.71 16.15 3.66
C GLU A 248 3.01 16.30 5.16
N LYS A 249 2.52 15.37 5.99
CA LYS A 249 2.82 15.33 7.44
C LYS A 249 4.31 15.17 7.71
N THR A 250 4.95 14.28 6.97
CA THR A 250 6.40 14.02 7.10
C THR A 250 7.21 15.24 6.64
N ALA A 251 6.83 15.86 5.53
CA ALA A 251 7.47 17.07 5.03
C ALA A 251 7.33 18.23 6.02
N TYR A 252 6.15 18.39 6.62
CA TYR A 252 5.91 19.40 7.66
C TYR A 252 6.83 19.22 8.88
N VAL A 253 7.02 17.98 9.35
CA VAL A 253 7.93 17.67 10.46
C VAL A 253 9.39 18.01 10.10
N ILE A 254 9.83 17.65 8.91
CA ILE A 254 11.18 17.99 8.42
C ILE A 254 11.35 19.51 8.33
N GLN A 255 10.37 20.23 7.79
CA GLN A 255 10.39 21.70 7.68
C GLN A 255 10.46 22.37 9.08
N GLY A 256 9.70 21.84 10.05
CA GLY A 256 9.76 22.32 11.43
C GLY A 256 11.15 22.20 12.05
N LEU A 257 11.84 21.07 11.78
CA LEU A 257 13.22 20.87 12.25
C LEU A 257 14.22 21.81 11.56
N ILE A 258 14.02 22.08 10.28
CA ILE A 258 14.85 23.05 9.55
C ILE A 258 14.72 24.43 10.18
N ASN A 259 13.48 24.89 10.41
CA ASN A 259 13.20 26.21 10.97
C ASN A 259 13.78 26.38 12.39
N ASN A 260 13.84 25.32 13.18
CA ASN A 260 14.43 25.35 14.53
C ASN A 260 15.96 25.33 14.55
N LYS A 261 16.62 25.06 13.41
CA LYS A 261 18.08 25.04 13.29
C LYS A 261 18.66 26.29 12.59
N ILE A 262 17.80 27.09 11.98
CA ILE A 262 18.16 28.39 11.39
C ILE A 262 18.03 29.49 12.43
#